data_814a4be31b6fad02630aafe6cb87e47d
#
_entry.id   814a4be31b6fad02630aafe6cb87e47d
#
_cell.length_a   1.000
_cell.length_b   1.000
_cell.length_c   1.000
_cell.angle_alpha   90.00
_cell.angle_beta   90.00
_cell.angle_gamma   90.00
#
_symmetry.space_group_name_H-M   'P 1'
#
loop_
_entity.id
_entity.type
_entity.pdbx_description
1 polymer ?
#
loop_
_entity_poly.entity_id
_entity_poly.type
_entity_poly.pdbx_seq_one_letter_code
_entity_poly.pdbx_strand_id
1 'polypeptide(L)'
;MNRRSALRVGLGATLGGAIGLPQILAAEASSTGRISGAKDDVSLIILFLQGGLATIDTLDLKPQAPPEFRGDFNPIDSAVPGMQLCEHLPTLAGTANLFSLVRNFAHGDSGHGPADHFMLTGYAPRAGFNGGLKPNNHYPAHGSIISRVLGPRGSVPPYVCLPKMHNSGGSAYLGSSYAPFVVDADPNAPDFKVPDLLPPLAIDSTRMNNRRQLMRTVDRFQKKAEVTANAGTRALTTFQQKAFDLITSPATKVAFDIQSEGDAMRDRYGRHSLGQSCLMARRLVEAGVRCVTIDHTNWDTHYNNFDVLKNDLLPHLDTGLPALLTDLNERGLLDTTLVCVMGEFGRTPRVNKSAGRDHWGPANCILLAGGGIQGAQVIGATNPRGEHPDSDPVGPADLAATLYHCLGVDAEHEFFTPEGRPVKIANDGQLIDGLV
;
A
#
# COMPACT_ATOMS: atom_id res chain seq x y z
N MET A 1 -3.94 -9.66 26.10
CA MET A 1 -5.01 -10.57 26.62
C MET A 1 -5.65 -9.95 27.85
N ASN A 2 -6.95 -9.62 27.81
CA ASN A 2 -7.60 -9.10 29.00
C ASN A 2 -7.92 -10.25 29.99
N ARG A 3 -8.15 -9.92 31.29
CA ARG A 3 -8.38 -10.90 32.34
C ARG A 3 -9.55 -11.89 32.08
N ARG A 4 -10.55 -11.50 31.26
CA ARG A 4 -11.67 -12.37 30.86
C ARG A 4 -11.26 -13.43 29.83
N SER A 5 -10.32 -13.11 28.93
CA SER A 5 -9.79 -14.08 27.94
C SER A 5 -8.90 -15.12 28.63
N ALA A 6 -8.08 -14.70 29.60
CA ALA A 6 -7.28 -15.62 30.40
C ALA A 6 -8.13 -16.59 31.24
N LEU A 7 -9.28 -16.13 31.79
CA LEU A 7 -10.19 -16.96 32.55
C LEU A 7 -10.93 -18.01 31.66
N ARG A 8 -11.24 -17.67 30.41
CA ARG A 8 -11.84 -18.62 29.45
C ARG A 8 -10.86 -19.70 28.99
N VAL A 9 -9.59 -19.36 28.82
CA VAL A 9 -8.55 -20.35 28.53
C VAL A 9 -8.26 -21.23 29.73
N GLY A 10 -8.28 -20.67 30.94
CA GLY A 10 -8.09 -21.43 32.20
C GLY A 10 -9.21 -22.44 32.50
N LEU A 11 -10.47 -22.09 32.20
CA LEU A 11 -11.60 -23.02 32.42
C LEU A 11 -11.65 -24.18 31.40
N GLY A 12 -11.12 -23.95 30.17
CA GLY A 12 -11.02 -25.01 29.15
C GLY A 12 -9.97 -26.07 29.49
N ALA A 13 -8.92 -25.70 30.18
CA ALA A 13 -7.82 -26.58 30.56
C ALA A 13 -8.18 -27.59 31.70
N THR A 14 -9.23 -27.30 32.46
CA THR A 14 -9.69 -28.20 33.57
C THR A 14 -10.65 -29.30 33.08
N LEU A 15 -11.08 -29.30 31.82
CA LEU A 15 -11.99 -30.28 31.23
C LEU A 15 -11.31 -31.22 30.20
N GLY A 16 -10.05 -31.53 30.38
CA GLY A 16 -9.42 -32.73 29.79
C GLY A 16 -9.08 -32.71 28.33
N GLY A 17 -8.77 -31.55 27.73
CA GLY A 17 -8.22 -31.48 26.40
C GLY A 17 -7.24 -30.31 26.27
N ALA A 18 -5.95 -30.60 26.12
CA ALA A 18 -4.97 -29.57 25.76
C ALA A 18 -5.35 -28.94 24.41
N ILE A 19 -5.75 -27.67 24.39
CA ILE A 19 -5.97 -26.92 23.15
C ILE A 19 -4.58 -26.74 22.52
N GLY A 20 -4.28 -27.51 21.49
CA GLY A 20 -3.03 -27.42 20.77
C GLY A 20 -2.95 -26.14 19.93
N LEU A 21 -1.73 -25.71 19.63
CA LEU A 21 -1.44 -24.58 18.75
C LEU A 21 -2.30 -24.56 17.45
N PRO A 22 -2.56 -25.73 16.78
CA PRO A 22 -3.45 -25.79 15.62
C PRO A 22 -4.88 -25.37 15.90
N GLN A 23 -5.39 -25.59 17.11
CA GLN A 23 -6.76 -25.23 17.50
C GLN A 23 -6.86 -23.73 17.84
N ILE A 24 -5.82 -23.15 18.41
CA ILE A 24 -5.71 -21.68 18.61
C ILE A 24 -5.63 -20.99 17.26
N LEU A 25 -4.78 -21.46 16.34
CA LEU A 25 -4.65 -20.92 14.98
C LEU A 25 -5.95 -21.13 14.16
N ALA A 26 -6.68 -22.21 14.36
CA ALA A 26 -7.97 -22.45 13.73
C ALA A 26 -9.08 -21.57 14.32
N ALA A 27 -9.04 -21.26 15.62
CA ALA A 27 -9.94 -20.31 16.26
C ALA A 27 -9.65 -18.87 15.80
N GLU A 28 -8.40 -18.49 15.61
CA GLU A 28 -8.00 -17.22 15.03
C GLU A 28 -8.35 -17.12 13.53
N ALA A 29 -8.17 -18.20 12.76
CA ALA A 29 -8.57 -18.26 11.34
C ALA A 29 -10.11 -18.27 11.18
N SER A 30 -10.86 -18.75 12.16
CA SER A 30 -12.33 -18.75 12.16
C SER A 30 -12.91 -17.49 12.78
N SER A 31 -12.15 -16.75 13.58
CA SER A 31 -12.52 -15.40 13.98
C SER A 31 -12.35 -14.50 12.75
N THR A 32 -13.42 -14.26 12.02
CA THR A 32 -13.61 -13.04 11.23
C THR A 32 -13.71 -11.86 12.21
N GLY A 33 -12.75 -11.79 13.13
CA GLY A 33 -12.71 -10.81 14.18
C GLY A 33 -12.21 -9.51 13.61
N ARG A 34 -13.14 -8.66 13.19
CA ARG A 34 -12.89 -7.22 13.17
C ARG A 34 -12.32 -6.82 14.51
N ILE A 35 -11.21 -6.11 14.48
CA ILE A 35 -10.69 -5.45 15.69
C ILE A 35 -11.74 -4.43 16.10
N SER A 36 -12.13 -4.46 17.37
CA SER A 36 -13.09 -3.51 17.94
C SER A 36 -12.56 -2.08 17.74
N GLY A 37 -13.30 -1.24 17.01
CA GLY A 37 -12.94 0.14 16.72
C GLY A 37 -12.54 0.43 15.26
N ALA A 38 -12.30 -0.60 14.44
CA ALA A 38 -11.97 -0.41 13.03
C ALA A 38 -13.13 0.28 12.27
N LYS A 39 -12.81 1.32 11.49
CA LYS A 39 -13.77 2.04 10.67
C LYS A 39 -14.22 1.17 9.49
N ASP A 40 -15.50 1.25 9.12
CA ASP A 40 -16.11 0.38 8.11
C ASP A 40 -15.88 0.83 6.67
N ASP A 41 -15.66 2.10 6.47
CA ASP A 41 -15.66 2.76 5.16
C ASP A 41 -14.28 3.20 4.68
N VAL A 42 -13.23 2.93 5.46
CA VAL A 42 -11.87 3.38 5.16
C VAL A 42 -11.16 2.53 4.12
N SER A 43 -10.30 3.20 3.35
CA SER A 43 -9.41 2.60 2.35
C SER A 43 -8.03 3.27 2.38
N LEU A 44 -7.01 2.58 1.84
CA LEU A 44 -5.65 3.08 1.67
C LEU A 44 -5.23 2.95 0.20
N ILE A 45 -4.67 4.02 -0.35
CA ILE A 45 -3.94 4.00 -1.63
C ILE A 45 -2.47 4.29 -1.33
N ILE A 46 -1.58 3.38 -1.68
CA ILE A 46 -0.13 3.59 -1.65
C ILE A 46 0.33 3.81 -3.08
N LEU A 47 0.87 4.99 -3.36
CA LEU A 47 1.62 5.26 -4.58
C LEU A 47 3.10 5.09 -4.26
N PHE A 48 3.66 3.96 -4.66
CA PHE A 48 5.04 3.60 -4.43
C PHE A 48 5.89 3.96 -5.66
N LEU A 49 6.78 4.93 -5.51
CA LEU A 49 7.64 5.48 -6.57
C LEU A 49 8.98 4.73 -6.52
N GLN A 50 8.96 3.50 -7.06
CA GLN A 50 10.07 2.55 -6.98
C GLN A 50 11.32 3.09 -7.68
N GLY A 51 12.40 3.13 -6.94
CA GLY A 51 13.67 3.70 -7.34
C GLY A 51 14.09 4.88 -6.46
N GLY A 52 13.17 5.43 -5.68
CA GLY A 52 13.39 6.56 -4.77
C GLY A 52 13.26 7.93 -5.45
N LEU A 53 12.14 8.59 -5.22
CA LEU A 53 11.92 9.96 -5.68
C LEU A 53 13.02 10.89 -5.16
N ALA A 54 13.61 11.71 -6.04
CA ALA A 54 14.57 12.75 -5.65
C ALA A 54 13.84 13.89 -4.91
N THR A 55 13.50 13.67 -3.65
CA THR A 55 12.69 14.60 -2.84
C THR A 55 13.37 15.94 -2.64
N ILE A 56 14.70 15.98 -2.60
CA ILE A 56 15.49 17.22 -2.58
C ILE A 56 15.31 18.08 -3.84
N ASP A 57 14.96 17.47 -4.97
CA ASP A 57 14.68 18.20 -6.22
C ASP A 57 13.18 18.48 -6.44
N THR A 58 12.29 17.94 -5.60
CA THR A 58 10.85 17.97 -5.86
C THR A 58 10.01 18.49 -4.70
N LEU A 59 10.11 17.89 -3.50
CA LEU A 59 9.24 18.18 -2.36
C LEU A 59 9.94 18.93 -1.22
N ASP A 60 11.27 18.92 -1.19
CA ASP A 60 12.09 19.54 -0.12
C ASP A 60 13.31 20.27 -0.69
N LEU A 61 13.08 21.19 -1.64
CA LEU A 61 14.14 21.93 -2.34
C LEU A 61 14.98 22.76 -1.38
N LYS A 62 16.28 22.89 -1.71
CA LYS A 62 17.26 23.67 -0.95
C LYS A 62 17.86 24.81 -1.81
N PRO A 63 17.07 25.84 -2.17
CA PRO A 63 17.48 26.87 -3.13
C PRO A 63 18.68 27.70 -2.66
N GLN A 64 18.95 27.73 -1.36
CA GLN A 64 20.09 28.45 -0.79
C GLN A 64 21.34 27.56 -0.62
N ALA A 65 21.25 26.26 -0.92
CA ALA A 65 22.41 25.37 -0.86
C ALA A 65 23.40 25.65 -2.02
N PRO A 66 24.68 25.27 -1.86
CA PRO A 66 25.63 25.32 -2.96
C PRO A 66 25.14 24.59 -4.21
N PRO A 67 25.54 25.00 -5.44
CA PRO A 67 25.02 24.45 -6.69
C PRO A 67 25.05 22.91 -6.79
N GLU A 68 26.10 22.29 -6.24
CA GLU A 68 26.28 20.85 -6.25
C GLU A 68 25.28 20.08 -5.34
N PHE A 69 24.52 20.80 -4.51
CA PHE A 69 23.46 20.25 -3.63
C PHE A 69 22.06 20.63 -4.13
N ARG A 70 21.84 21.92 -4.45
CA ARG A 70 20.50 22.42 -4.76
C ARG A 70 19.91 21.87 -6.06
N GLY A 71 20.75 21.36 -6.98
CA GLY A 71 20.31 20.88 -8.29
C GLY A 71 19.89 22.02 -9.24
N ASP A 72 19.17 21.64 -10.32
CA ASP A 72 18.84 22.54 -11.42
C ASP A 72 17.43 23.14 -11.31
N PHE A 73 16.56 22.61 -10.44
CA PHE A 73 15.16 23.00 -10.35
C PHE A 73 14.93 24.15 -9.36
N ASN A 74 13.95 24.99 -9.65
CA ASN A 74 13.57 26.10 -8.81
C ASN A 74 12.30 25.78 -8.00
N PRO A 75 12.16 26.31 -6.77
CA PRO A 75 10.93 26.24 -6.02
C PRO A 75 9.87 27.18 -6.60
N ILE A 76 8.62 26.74 -6.56
CA ILE A 76 7.43 27.57 -6.75
C ILE A 76 6.57 27.56 -5.49
N ASP A 77 5.83 28.64 -5.25
CA ASP A 77 4.87 28.69 -4.16
C ASP A 77 3.67 27.77 -4.45
N SER A 78 3.15 27.15 -3.40
CA SER A 78 1.95 26.34 -3.49
C SER A 78 0.71 27.08 -3.01
N ALA A 79 -0.45 26.43 -3.07
CA ALA A 79 -1.70 26.95 -2.47
C ALA A 79 -1.61 27.11 -0.94
N VAL A 80 -0.58 26.55 -0.30
CA VAL A 80 -0.34 26.63 1.15
C VAL A 80 0.85 27.56 1.41
N PRO A 81 0.66 28.69 2.10
CA PRO A 81 1.75 29.62 2.41
C PRO A 81 2.92 28.92 3.13
N GLY A 82 4.12 29.12 2.61
CA GLY A 82 5.35 28.51 3.15
C GLY A 82 5.66 27.09 2.68
N MET A 83 4.72 26.41 2.01
CA MET A 83 4.98 25.14 1.35
C MET A 83 5.38 25.41 -0.11
N GLN A 84 6.62 25.13 -0.45
CA GLN A 84 7.15 25.24 -1.81
C GLN A 84 7.41 23.86 -2.40
N LEU A 85 7.15 23.70 -3.70
CA LEU A 85 7.41 22.50 -4.49
C LEU A 85 8.28 22.88 -5.71
N CYS A 86 8.74 21.86 -6.44
CA CYS A 86 9.48 22.03 -7.69
C CYS A 86 8.63 22.72 -8.77
N GLU A 87 9.25 23.57 -9.59
CA GLU A 87 8.61 24.27 -10.72
C GLU A 87 7.97 23.34 -11.76
N HIS A 88 8.34 22.06 -11.77
CA HIS A 88 7.74 21.02 -12.64
C HIS A 88 6.57 20.27 -12.00
N LEU A 89 6.08 20.76 -10.85
CA LEU A 89 4.88 20.23 -10.14
C LEU A 89 3.83 21.35 -9.90
N PRO A 90 3.48 22.18 -10.91
CA PRO A 90 2.58 23.30 -10.69
C PRO A 90 1.15 22.88 -10.35
N THR A 91 0.66 21.77 -10.91
CA THR A 91 -0.69 21.27 -10.61
C THR A 91 -0.76 20.71 -9.19
N LEU A 92 0.26 19.97 -8.78
CA LEU A 92 0.38 19.46 -7.40
C LEU A 92 0.50 20.61 -6.40
N ALA A 93 1.28 21.65 -6.72
CA ALA A 93 1.41 22.86 -5.91
C ALA A 93 0.04 23.56 -5.73
N GLY A 94 -0.77 23.60 -6.78
CA GLY A 94 -2.15 24.15 -6.73
C GLY A 94 -3.10 23.35 -5.85
N THR A 95 -2.82 22.08 -5.57
CA THR A 95 -3.66 21.20 -4.73
C THR A 95 -3.08 20.94 -3.34
N ALA A 96 -2.08 21.71 -2.93
CA ALA A 96 -1.33 21.50 -1.68
C ALA A 96 -2.19 21.52 -0.40
N ASN A 97 -3.36 22.16 -0.44
CA ASN A 97 -4.32 22.15 0.65
C ASN A 97 -4.94 20.75 0.95
N LEU A 98 -4.83 19.80 0.02
CA LEU A 98 -5.39 18.46 0.17
C LEU A 98 -4.41 17.45 0.79
N PHE A 99 -3.13 17.80 0.96
CA PHE A 99 -2.12 16.89 1.48
C PHE A 99 -1.16 17.55 2.45
N SER A 100 -0.36 16.76 3.12
CA SER A 100 0.74 17.18 3.97
C SER A 100 2.04 16.47 3.60
N LEU A 101 3.16 17.12 3.88
CA LEU A 101 4.51 16.63 3.62
C LEU A 101 5.20 16.31 4.95
N VAL A 102 5.89 15.17 5.02
CA VAL A 102 6.78 14.80 6.13
C VAL A 102 8.22 14.85 5.60
N ARG A 103 8.92 15.96 5.88
CA ARG A 103 10.26 16.26 5.34
C ARG A 103 11.40 15.73 6.21
N ASN A 104 11.13 15.34 7.46
CA ASN A 104 12.09 14.71 8.35
C ASN A 104 12.02 13.18 8.31
N PHE A 105 11.54 12.60 7.20
CA PHE A 105 11.47 11.16 7.05
C PHE A 105 12.85 10.58 6.76
N ALA A 106 13.24 9.52 7.48
CA ALA A 106 14.58 8.92 7.37
C ALA A 106 14.63 7.47 7.83
N HIS A 107 15.55 6.70 7.28
CA HIS A 107 15.95 5.38 7.79
C HIS A 107 17.38 5.03 7.36
N GLY A 108 17.93 3.93 7.89
CA GLY A 108 19.34 3.56 7.68
C GLY A 108 19.65 2.84 6.38
N ASP A 109 18.65 2.39 5.62
CA ASP A 109 18.87 1.57 4.43
C ASP A 109 18.94 2.44 3.16
N SER A 110 19.98 2.19 2.33
CA SER A 110 20.15 2.81 1.02
C SER A 110 20.26 1.76 -0.10
N GLY A 111 19.81 0.53 0.15
CA GLY A 111 19.70 -0.53 -0.85
C GLY A 111 18.24 -0.84 -1.16
N HIS A 112 17.86 -0.94 -2.44
CA HIS A 112 16.45 -1.13 -2.85
C HIS A 112 15.74 -2.22 -2.05
N GLY A 113 16.21 -3.47 -2.10
CA GLY A 113 15.47 -4.56 -1.48
C GLY A 113 15.18 -4.39 0.01
N PRO A 114 16.17 -4.09 0.87
CA PRO A 114 15.94 -3.83 2.29
C PRO A 114 15.08 -2.60 2.55
N ALA A 115 15.30 -1.50 1.83
CA ALA A 115 14.52 -0.27 1.97
C ALA A 115 13.07 -0.45 1.51
N ASP A 116 12.86 -1.09 0.34
CA ASP A 116 11.53 -1.47 -0.15
C ASP A 116 10.74 -2.25 0.89
N HIS A 117 11.38 -3.28 1.46
CA HIS A 117 10.77 -4.10 2.48
C HIS A 117 10.41 -3.27 3.72
N PHE A 118 11.32 -2.38 4.16
CA PHE A 118 11.08 -1.54 5.33
C PHE A 118 9.90 -0.59 5.10
N MET A 119 9.88 0.10 3.96
CA MET A 119 8.80 1.05 3.63
C MET A 119 7.44 0.37 3.46
N LEU A 120 7.40 -0.80 2.83
CA LEU A 120 6.13 -1.50 2.55
C LEU A 120 5.59 -2.33 3.71
N THR A 121 6.39 -2.55 4.78
CA THR A 121 5.99 -3.40 5.91
C THR A 121 6.07 -2.72 7.29
N GLY A 122 6.80 -1.60 7.43
CA GLY A 122 7.17 -0.99 8.71
C GLY A 122 8.29 -1.71 9.47
N TYR A 123 8.87 -2.75 8.87
CA TYR A 123 9.93 -3.59 9.48
C TYR A 123 11.16 -3.67 8.61
N ALA A 124 12.33 -3.42 9.16
CA ALA A 124 13.59 -3.77 8.51
C ALA A 124 13.65 -5.29 8.29
N PRO A 125 14.17 -5.77 7.15
CA PRO A 125 14.25 -7.20 6.90
C PRO A 125 15.23 -7.88 7.86
N ARG A 126 14.99 -9.16 8.14
CA ARG A 126 15.86 -9.97 9.00
C ARG A 126 17.12 -10.42 8.23
N ALA A 127 18.10 -10.92 8.98
CA ALA A 127 19.26 -11.58 8.39
C ALA A 127 18.83 -12.68 7.39
N GLY A 128 19.57 -12.82 6.29
CA GLY A 128 19.26 -13.77 5.22
C GLY A 128 18.19 -13.26 4.22
N PHE A 129 17.82 -11.97 4.29
CA PHE A 129 16.93 -11.38 3.31
C PHE A 129 17.49 -11.49 1.87
N ASN A 130 16.64 -11.94 0.95
CA ASN A 130 16.96 -12.01 -0.47
C ASN A 130 16.01 -11.12 -1.28
N GLY A 131 16.47 -9.92 -1.64
CA GLY A 131 15.70 -8.94 -2.42
C GLY A 131 15.25 -9.43 -3.80
N GLY A 132 15.90 -10.45 -4.36
CA GLY A 132 15.55 -11.02 -5.68
C GLY A 132 14.37 -11.99 -5.69
N LEU A 133 13.86 -12.40 -4.53
CA LEU A 133 12.67 -13.25 -4.46
C LEU A 133 11.39 -12.42 -4.67
N LYS A 134 10.33 -13.08 -5.15
CA LYS A 134 9.01 -12.48 -5.30
C LYS A 134 7.91 -13.47 -4.87
N PRO A 135 7.23 -13.24 -3.74
CA PRO A 135 7.51 -12.19 -2.74
C PRO A 135 8.78 -12.50 -1.93
N ASN A 136 9.43 -11.45 -1.44
CA ASN A 136 10.60 -11.54 -0.57
C ASN A 136 10.29 -11.21 0.91
N ASN A 137 9.02 -11.09 1.26
CA ASN A 137 8.56 -10.59 2.55
C ASN A 137 8.98 -11.46 3.74
N HIS A 138 9.68 -10.85 4.70
CA HIS A 138 9.85 -11.39 6.06
C HIS A 138 8.70 -10.97 7.00
N TYR A 139 8.06 -9.83 6.68
CA TYR A 139 6.88 -9.30 7.37
C TYR A 139 5.79 -8.98 6.33
N PRO A 140 4.50 -9.02 6.71
CA PRO A 140 3.42 -8.72 5.79
C PRO A 140 3.46 -7.27 5.32
N ALA A 141 3.18 -7.03 4.03
CA ALA A 141 2.95 -5.68 3.53
C ALA A 141 1.72 -5.04 4.18
N HIS A 142 1.68 -3.71 4.25
CA HIS A 142 0.57 -2.94 4.84
C HIS A 142 -0.79 -3.39 4.30
N GLY A 143 -0.92 -3.59 2.97
CA GLY A 143 -2.17 -4.06 2.38
C GLY A 143 -2.59 -5.45 2.83
N SER A 144 -1.64 -6.35 3.12
CA SER A 144 -1.93 -7.68 3.66
C SER A 144 -2.42 -7.63 5.11
N ILE A 145 -1.85 -6.73 5.92
CA ILE A 145 -2.31 -6.47 7.29
C ILE A 145 -3.73 -5.92 7.26
N ILE A 146 -4.00 -4.90 6.42
CA ILE A 146 -5.31 -4.28 6.25
C ILE A 146 -6.33 -5.32 5.77
N SER A 147 -5.95 -6.17 4.80
CA SER A 147 -6.78 -7.28 4.32
C SER A 147 -7.14 -8.25 5.44
N ARG A 148 -6.21 -8.54 6.36
CA ARG A 148 -6.43 -9.45 7.50
C ARG A 148 -7.31 -8.82 8.58
N VAL A 149 -7.10 -7.53 8.88
CA VAL A 149 -7.76 -6.84 9.99
C VAL A 149 -9.16 -6.39 9.62
N LEU A 150 -9.30 -5.70 8.47
CA LEU A 150 -10.57 -5.12 8.04
C LEU A 150 -11.43 -6.10 7.24
N GLY A 151 -10.81 -7.09 6.61
CA GLY A 151 -11.50 -8.03 5.75
C GLY A 151 -12.08 -7.40 4.48
N PRO A 152 -12.76 -8.19 3.64
CA PRO A 152 -13.37 -7.70 2.40
C PRO A 152 -14.59 -6.81 2.70
N ARG A 153 -14.82 -5.81 1.83
CA ARG A 153 -16.04 -5.02 1.76
C ARG A 153 -16.77 -5.38 0.45
N GLY A 154 -17.86 -6.10 0.55
CA GLY A 154 -18.55 -6.63 -0.62
C GLY A 154 -17.81 -7.82 -1.26
N SER A 155 -17.87 -7.88 -2.60
CA SER A 155 -17.31 -8.98 -3.39
C SER A 155 -15.99 -8.65 -4.09
N VAL A 156 -15.41 -7.47 -3.83
CA VAL A 156 -14.10 -7.08 -4.38
C VAL A 156 -12.96 -7.59 -3.50
N PRO A 157 -11.74 -7.80 -4.06
CA PRO A 157 -10.58 -8.18 -3.26
C PRO A 157 -10.25 -7.08 -2.26
N PRO A 158 -9.91 -7.41 -1.01
CA PRO A 158 -9.57 -6.40 0.00
C PRO A 158 -8.22 -5.73 -0.26
N TYR A 159 -7.31 -6.36 -0.97
CA TYR A 159 -6.00 -5.83 -1.33
C TYR A 159 -5.68 -6.06 -2.80
N VAL A 160 -5.31 -5.00 -3.52
CA VAL A 160 -4.98 -5.01 -4.95
C VAL A 160 -3.61 -4.36 -5.18
N CYS A 161 -2.79 -4.97 -6.04
CA CYS A 161 -1.55 -4.38 -6.55
C CYS A 161 -1.65 -4.15 -8.06
N LEU A 162 -1.22 -2.97 -8.52
CA LEU A 162 -1.21 -2.61 -9.95
C LEU A 162 -0.04 -1.67 -10.29
N PRO A 163 0.42 -1.61 -11.54
CA PRO A 163 0.14 -2.57 -12.61
C PRO A 163 0.74 -3.95 -12.33
N LYS A 164 1.58 -4.07 -11.33
CA LYS A 164 2.24 -5.30 -10.86
C LYS A 164 2.37 -5.29 -9.33
N MET A 165 2.74 -6.42 -8.73
CA MET A 165 3.08 -6.48 -7.31
C MET A 165 4.57 -6.21 -7.14
N HIS A 166 4.93 -5.31 -6.23
CA HIS A 166 6.31 -5.16 -5.76
C HIS A 166 6.81 -6.44 -5.08
N ASN A 167 8.12 -6.70 -5.10
CA ASN A 167 8.71 -7.89 -4.46
C ASN A 167 8.35 -7.98 -2.96
N SER A 168 8.29 -6.84 -2.26
CA SER A 168 7.91 -6.74 -0.84
C SER A 168 6.40 -6.50 -0.61
N GLY A 169 5.54 -6.72 -1.62
CA GLY A 169 4.08 -6.53 -1.55
C GLY A 169 3.29 -7.73 -1.01
N GLY A 170 3.96 -8.78 -0.54
CA GLY A 170 3.36 -10.06 -0.17
C GLY A 170 2.84 -10.12 1.27
N SER A 171 2.16 -11.24 1.58
CA SER A 171 1.49 -11.49 2.86
C SER A 171 2.36 -12.15 3.93
N ALA A 172 3.59 -12.56 3.60
CA ALA A 172 4.51 -13.25 4.51
C ALA A 172 3.82 -14.37 5.33
N TYR A 173 3.99 -14.36 6.65
CA TYR A 173 3.43 -15.36 7.55
C TYR A 173 1.89 -15.31 7.71
N LEU A 174 1.21 -14.30 7.20
CA LEU A 174 -0.27 -14.26 7.21
C LEU A 174 -0.89 -15.25 6.21
N GLY A 175 -0.10 -15.73 5.23
CA GLY A 175 -0.52 -16.72 4.25
C GLY A 175 -1.24 -16.13 3.03
N SER A 176 -1.46 -16.98 2.02
CA SER A 176 -1.97 -16.59 0.70
C SER A 176 -3.37 -15.99 0.70
N SER A 177 -4.18 -16.26 1.73
CA SER A 177 -5.53 -15.69 1.88
C SER A 177 -5.55 -14.16 2.01
N TYR A 178 -4.42 -13.56 2.39
CA TYR A 178 -4.24 -12.12 2.58
C TYR A 178 -3.24 -11.52 1.60
N ALA A 179 -2.78 -12.31 0.62
CA ALA A 179 -1.96 -11.81 -0.47
C ALA A 179 -2.78 -10.88 -1.39
N PRO A 180 -2.14 -9.92 -2.08
CA PRO A 180 -2.83 -9.04 -3.00
C PRO A 180 -3.41 -9.81 -4.20
N PHE A 181 -4.52 -9.30 -4.72
CA PHE A 181 -4.92 -9.56 -6.09
C PHE A 181 -4.03 -8.69 -7.01
N VAL A 182 -3.29 -9.32 -7.90
CA VAL A 182 -2.36 -8.62 -8.81
C VAL A 182 -3.02 -8.42 -10.15
N VAL A 183 -3.07 -7.18 -10.63
CA VAL A 183 -3.65 -6.85 -11.94
C VAL A 183 -2.76 -7.35 -13.08
N ASP A 184 -1.44 -7.23 -12.92
CA ASP A 184 -0.39 -7.66 -13.86
C ASP A 184 -0.62 -7.19 -15.32
N ALA A 185 -1.16 -5.98 -15.45
CA ALA A 185 -1.42 -5.32 -16.72
C ALA A 185 -1.45 -3.80 -16.53
N ASP A 186 -0.97 -3.05 -17.54
CA ASP A 186 -1.01 -1.59 -17.52
C ASP A 186 -2.43 -1.08 -17.82
N PRO A 187 -3.10 -0.35 -16.90
CA PRO A 187 -4.42 0.23 -17.15
C PRO A 187 -4.48 1.21 -18.31
N ASN A 188 -3.33 1.73 -18.76
CA ASN A 188 -3.24 2.59 -19.94
C ASN A 188 -3.22 1.84 -21.27
N ALA A 189 -2.95 0.54 -21.26
CA ALA A 189 -2.88 -0.24 -22.49
C ALA A 189 -4.24 -0.21 -23.25
N PRO A 190 -4.22 -0.07 -24.58
CA PRO A 190 -5.47 0.00 -25.38
C PRO A 190 -6.35 -1.27 -25.24
N ASP A 191 -5.71 -2.41 -25.04
CA ASP A 191 -6.34 -3.71 -24.87
C ASP A 191 -6.37 -4.17 -23.40
N PHE A 192 -6.27 -3.22 -22.46
CA PHE A 192 -6.27 -3.52 -21.03
C PHE A 192 -7.41 -4.46 -20.65
N LYS A 193 -7.02 -5.55 -20.03
CA LYS A 193 -7.91 -6.56 -19.43
C LYS A 193 -7.22 -7.13 -18.21
N VAL A 194 -8.02 -7.53 -17.23
CA VAL A 194 -7.52 -8.27 -16.07
C VAL A 194 -7.71 -9.77 -16.35
N PRO A 195 -6.63 -10.52 -16.66
CA PRO A 195 -6.74 -11.91 -17.14
C PRO A 195 -7.50 -12.81 -16.18
N ASP A 196 -7.27 -12.65 -14.88
CA ASP A 196 -7.88 -13.47 -13.84
C ASP A 196 -9.38 -13.21 -13.62
N LEU A 197 -9.93 -12.13 -14.19
CA LEU A 197 -11.37 -11.83 -14.16
C LEU A 197 -12.09 -12.31 -15.42
N LEU A 198 -11.37 -12.82 -16.40
CA LEU A 198 -11.95 -13.37 -17.62
C LEU A 198 -12.27 -14.86 -17.39
N PRO A 199 -13.51 -15.32 -17.74
CA PRO A 199 -13.76 -16.75 -17.76
C PRO A 199 -12.81 -17.41 -18.77
N PRO A 200 -12.24 -18.58 -18.47
CA PRO A 200 -11.49 -19.33 -19.47
C PRO A 200 -12.32 -19.49 -20.75
N LEU A 201 -11.72 -19.24 -21.90
CA LEU A 201 -12.37 -19.22 -23.22
C LEU A 201 -13.25 -20.46 -23.53
N ALA A 202 -13.04 -21.58 -22.83
CA ALA A 202 -13.78 -22.83 -22.99
C ALA A 202 -14.94 -23.01 -21.99
N ILE A 203 -15.24 -22.01 -21.14
CA ILE A 203 -16.23 -22.17 -20.06
C ILE A 203 -17.30 -21.09 -20.17
N ASP A 204 -18.48 -21.48 -20.62
CA ASP A 204 -19.67 -20.64 -20.57
C ASP A 204 -20.24 -20.51 -19.14
N SER A 205 -21.16 -19.58 -18.92
CA SER A 205 -21.78 -19.31 -17.63
C SER A 205 -22.47 -20.54 -17.02
N THR A 206 -23.00 -21.44 -17.85
CA THR A 206 -23.68 -22.67 -17.42
C THR A 206 -22.66 -23.67 -16.87
N ARG A 207 -21.54 -23.86 -17.58
CA ARG A 207 -20.44 -24.71 -17.12
C ARG A 207 -19.77 -24.15 -15.86
N MET A 208 -19.66 -22.82 -15.75
CA MET A 208 -19.16 -22.17 -14.56
C MET A 208 -20.08 -22.44 -13.35
N ASN A 209 -21.40 -22.30 -13.52
CA ASN A 209 -22.37 -22.60 -12.47
C ASN A 209 -22.38 -24.10 -12.09
N ASN A 210 -22.25 -24.98 -13.07
CA ASN A 210 -22.15 -26.43 -12.82
C ASN A 210 -20.88 -26.79 -12.04
N ARG A 211 -19.73 -26.16 -12.33
CA ARG A 211 -18.51 -26.31 -11.54
C ARG A 211 -18.70 -25.81 -10.10
N ARG A 212 -19.37 -24.67 -9.91
CA ARG A 212 -19.71 -24.15 -8.57
C ARG A 212 -20.58 -25.13 -7.80
N GLN A 213 -21.57 -25.73 -8.44
CA GLN A 213 -22.47 -26.71 -7.83
C GLN A 213 -21.72 -28.00 -7.48
N LEU A 214 -20.81 -28.45 -8.36
CA LEU A 214 -19.95 -29.60 -8.12
C LEU A 214 -18.98 -29.34 -6.97
N MET A 215 -18.31 -28.18 -6.91
CA MET A 215 -17.47 -27.81 -5.79
C MET A 215 -18.25 -27.81 -4.46
N ARG A 216 -19.44 -27.21 -4.42
CA ARG A 216 -20.31 -27.25 -3.22
C ARG A 216 -20.72 -28.67 -2.82
N THR A 217 -20.85 -29.57 -3.77
CA THR A 217 -21.18 -30.98 -3.51
C THR A 217 -19.97 -31.72 -2.97
N VAL A 218 -18.80 -31.49 -3.55
CA VAL A 218 -17.51 -32.01 -3.07
C VAL A 218 -17.20 -31.46 -1.66
N ASP A 219 -17.38 -30.14 -1.43
CA ASP A 219 -17.23 -29.51 -0.12
C ASP A 219 -18.15 -30.11 0.96
N ARG A 220 -19.40 -30.46 0.60
CA ARG A 220 -20.31 -31.16 1.53
C ARG A 220 -19.85 -32.58 1.85
N PHE A 221 -19.28 -33.27 0.87
CA PHE A 221 -18.69 -34.61 1.06
C PHE A 221 -17.43 -34.53 1.91
N GLN A 222 -16.55 -33.56 1.61
CA GLN A 222 -15.35 -33.27 2.39
C GLN A 222 -15.71 -32.84 3.81
N LYS A 223 -16.67 -31.95 4.05
CA LYS A 223 -17.11 -31.57 5.40
C LYS A 223 -17.57 -32.75 6.25
N LYS A 224 -18.11 -33.80 5.65
CA LYS A 224 -18.41 -35.06 6.36
C LYS A 224 -17.16 -35.89 6.68
N ALA A 225 -16.12 -35.80 5.83
CA ALA A 225 -14.82 -36.46 6.05
C ALA A 225 -13.88 -35.60 6.92
N GLU A 226 -14.12 -34.29 6.99
CA GLU A 226 -13.25 -33.24 7.55
C GLU A 226 -13.42 -33.00 9.06
N VAL A 227 -14.12 -33.84 9.78
CA VAL A 227 -13.97 -33.84 11.27
C VAL A 227 -12.50 -34.05 11.65
N THR A 228 -11.63 -34.45 10.70
CA THR A 228 -10.21 -34.76 10.89
C THR A 228 -9.24 -33.97 9.95
N ALA A 229 -9.71 -33.06 9.10
CA ALA A 229 -8.82 -32.36 8.15
C ALA A 229 -8.11 -31.15 8.77
N ASN A 230 -6.83 -30.99 8.43
CA ASN A 230 -5.95 -29.96 8.99
C ASN A 230 -6.24 -28.54 8.43
N ALA A 231 -5.70 -27.49 9.09
CA ALA A 231 -5.93 -26.07 8.77
C ALA A 231 -5.55 -25.69 7.32
N GLY A 232 -4.62 -26.40 6.69
CA GLY A 232 -4.19 -26.16 5.31
C GLY A 232 -5.28 -26.44 4.27
N THR A 233 -6.06 -27.48 4.45
CA THR A 233 -7.18 -27.83 3.52
C THR A 233 -8.30 -26.82 3.59
N ARG A 234 -8.62 -26.30 4.78
CA ARG A 234 -9.64 -25.24 4.96
C ARG A 234 -9.22 -23.92 4.32
N ALA A 235 -7.94 -23.54 4.46
CA ALA A 235 -7.40 -22.35 3.83
C ALA A 235 -7.49 -22.41 2.29
N LEU A 236 -7.18 -23.57 1.69
CA LEU A 236 -7.28 -23.79 0.25
C LEU A 236 -8.74 -23.66 -0.25
N THR A 237 -9.70 -24.26 0.45
CA THR A 237 -11.13 -24.19 0.07
C THR A 237 -11.66 -22.75 0.17
N THR A 238 -11.28 -22.02 1.22
CA THR A 238 -11.64 -20.60 1.39
C THR A 238 -11.04 -19.74 0.28
N PHE A 239 -9.78 -19.98 -0.08
CA PHE A 239 -9.10 -19.28 -1.18
C PHE A 239 -9.80 -19.53 -2.53
N GLN A 240 -10.11 -20.78 -2.85
CA GLN A 240 -10.80 -21.15 -4.08
C GLN A 240 -12.19 -20.51 -4.16
N GLN A 241 -12.94 -20.48 -3.06
CA GLN A 241 -14.25 -19.85 -3.01
C GLN A 241 -14.14 -18.34 -3.22
N LYS A 242 -13.21 -17.67 -2.54
CA LYS A 242 -12.95 -16.23 -2.74
C LYS A 242 -12.55 -15.92 -4.18
N ALA A 243 -11.65 -16.69 -4.77
CA ALA A 243 -11.25 -16.54 -6.18
C ALA A 243 -12.43 -16.71 -7.13
N PHE A 244 -13.30 -17.70 -6.88
CA PHE A 244 -14.49 -17.92 -7.67
C PHE A 244 -15.50 -16.77 -7.55
N ASP A 245 -15.78 -16.31 -6.35
CA ASP A 245 -16.72 -15.19 -6.10
C ASP A 245 -16.21 -13.91 -6.77
N LEU A 246 -14.91 -13.68 -6.74
CA LEU A 246 -14.23 -12.56 -7.38
C LEU A 246 -14.42 -12.58 -8.91
N ILE A 247 -14.14 -13.71 -9.56
CA ILE A 247 -14.27 -13.89 -11.03
C ILE A 247 -15.74 -13.77 -11.49
N THR A 248 -16.68 -14.20 -10.65
CA THR A 248 -18.10 -14.23 -11.01
C THR A 248 -18.87 -12.97 -10.61
N SER A 249 -18.29 -12.10 -9.77
CA SER A 249 -18.95 -10.88 -9.30
C SER A 249 -19.08 -9.82 -10.40
N PRO A 250 -20.33 -9.39 -10.74
CA PRO A 250 -20.52 -8.25 -11.63
C PRO A 250 -19.88 -6.96 -11.08
N ALA A 251 -19.97 -6.72 -9.77
CA ALA A 251 -19.41 -5.54 -9.14
C ALA A 251 -17.89 -5.48 -9.30
N THR A 252 -17.19 -6.62 -9.13
CA THR A 252 -15.75 -6.71 -9.36
C THR A 252 -15.42 -6.38 -10.82
N LYS A 253 -16.13 -6.96 -11.78
CA LYS A 253 -15.89 -6.69 -13.20
C LYS A 253 -16.06 -5.21 -13.54
N VAL A 254 -17.10 -4.57 -13.02
CA VAL A 254 -17.34 -3.12 -13.20
C VAL A 254 -16.23 -2.30 -12.56
N ALA A 255 -15.76 -2.66 -11.37
CA ALA A 255 -14.68 -1.94 -10.71
C ALA A 255 -13.38 -1.91 -11.54
N PHE A 256 -13.03 -3.04 -12.16
CA PHE A 256 -11.82 -3.16 -13.00
C PHE A 256 -12.01 -2.72 -14.46
N ASP A 257 -13.22 -2.36 -14.88
CA ASP A 257 -13.49 -1.88 -16.25
C ASP A 257 -13.19 -0.38 -16.36
N ILE A 258 -11.91 -0.04 -16.55
CA ILE A 258 -11.49 1.35 -16.75
C ILE A 258 -12.03 1.95 -18.07
N GLN A 259 -12.40 1.12 -19.03
CA GLN A 259 -12.96 1.58 -20.30
C GLN A 259 -14.36 2.17 -20.12
N SER A 260 -15.05 1.84 -19.04
CA SER A 260 -16.34 2.45 -18.70
C SER A 260 -16.24 3.91 -18.24
N GLU A 261 -15.04 4.40 -17.88
CA GLU A 261 -14.81 5.82 -17.66
C GLU A 261 -14.78 6.58 -19.00
N GLY A 262 -15.43 7.73 -19.02
CA GLY A 262 -15.43 8.59 -20.20
C GLY A 262 -14.06 9.15 -20.52
N ASP A 263 -13.81 9.49 -21.79
CA ASP A 263 -12.53 10.02 -22.25
C ASP A 263 -12.07 11.25 -21.45
N ALA A 264 -12.98 12.18 -21.15
CA ALA A 264 -12.65 13.38 -20.37
C ALA A 264 -12.06 13.06 -18.98
N MET A 265 -12.59 12.02 -18.29
CA MET A 265 -12.05 11.58 -17.00
C MET A 265 -10.70 10.92 -17.17
N ARG A 266 -10.57 10.03 -18.16
CA ARG A 266 -9.31 9.38 -18.45
C ARG A 266 -8.22 10.37 -18.87
N ASP A 267 -8.57 11.42 -19.62
CA ASP A 267 -7.67 12.50 -20.02
C ASP A 267 -7.26 13.38 -18.83
N ARG A 268 -8.19 13.64 -17.90
CA ARG A 268 -7.92 14.37 -16.65
C ARG A 268 -6.81 13.72 -15.83
N TYR A 269 -6.77 12.38 -15.76
CA TYR A 269 -5.73 11.64 -15.07
C TYR A 269 -4.45 11.48 -15.90
N GLY A 270 -4.49 11.78 -17.19
CA GLY A 270 -3.41 11.57 -18.14
C GLY A 270 -3.38 10.16 -18.74
N ARG A 271 -3.17 10.09 -20.09
CA ARG A 271 -3.10 8.83 -20.86
C ARG A 271 -1.70 8.21 -20.77
N HIS A 272 -1.28 7.90 -19.54
CA HIS A 272 -0.01 7.23 -19.24
C HIS A 272 -0.21 6.26 -18.07
N SER A 273 0.71 5.32 -17.87
CA SER A 273 0.59 4.23 -16.90
C SER A 273 0.28 4.73 -15.48
N LEU A 274 0.98 5.74 -14.98
CA LEU A 274 0.76 6.31 -13.64
C LEU A 274 -0.64 6.89 -13.50
N GLY A 275 -1.06 7.74 -14.43
CA GLY A 275 -2.37 8.41 -14.38
C GLY A 275 -3.53 7.41 -14.45
N GLN A 276 -3.47 6.44 -15.38
CA GLN A 276 -4.51 5.42 -15.47
C GLN A 276 -4.48 4.44 -14.29
N SER A 277 -3.32 4.22 -13.67
CA SER A 277 -3.22 3.46 -12.42
C SER A 277 -3.86 4.22 -11.24
N CYS A 278 -3.68 5.54 -11.15
CA CYS A 278 -4.37 6.39 -10.18
C CYS A 278 -5.89 6.36 -10.37
N LEU A 279 -6.38 6.47 -11.62
CA LEU A 279 -7.80 6.35 -11.93
C LEU A 279 -8.34 4.97 -11.55
N MET A 280 -7.62 3.90 -11.85
CA MET A 280 -8.01 2.55 -11.44
C MET A 280 -8.07 2.42 -9.92
N ALA A 281 -7.10 2.96 -9.18
CA ALA A 281 -7.10 2.94 -7.71
C ALA A 281 -8.33 3.67 -7.14
N ARG A 282 -8.72 4.84 -7.67
CA ARG A 282 -9.94 5.55 -7.28
C ARG A 282 -11.18 4.65 -7.49
N ARG A 283 -11.31 4.03 -8.66
CA ARG A 283 -12.43 3.12 -8.96
C ARG A 283 -12.50 1.94 -7.99
N LEU A 284 -11.35 1.37 -7.67
CA LEU A 284 -11.25 0.22 -6.77
C LEU A 284 -11.65 0.56 -5.34
N VAL A 285 -11.21 1.72 -4.79
CA VAL A 285 -11.62 2.13 -3.44
C VAL A 285 -13.11 2.50 -3.40
N GLU A 286 -13.63 3.16 -4.44
CA GLU A 286 -15.06 3.45 -4.60
C GLU A 286 -15.90 2.16 -4.62
N ALA A 287 -15.39 1.08 -5.23
CA ALA A 287 -16.02 -0.23 -5.23
C ALA A 287 -15.85 -1.03 -3.93
N GLY A 288 -15.03 -0.56 -3.00
CA GLY A 288 -14.85 -1.18 -1.68
C GLY A 288 -13.54 -1.91 -1.44
N VAL A 289 -12.54 -1.77 -2.31
CA VAL A 289 -11.19 -2.28 -2.05
C VAL A 289 -10.59 -1.54 -0.85
N ARG A 290 -10.03 -2.28 0.11
CA ARG A 290 -9.47 -1.73 1.35
C ARG A 290 -8.09 -1.13 1.16
N CYS A 291 -7.27 -1.74 0.31
CA CYS A 291 -5.94 -1.26 0.02
C CYS A 291 -5.61 -1.43 -1.46
N VAL A 292 -5.07 -0.40 -2.07
CA VAL A 292 -4.52 -0.43 -3.43
C VAL A 292 -3.08 0.03 -3.37
N THR A 293 -2.14 -0.78 -3.85
CA THR A 293 -0.75 -0.37 -4.04
C THR A 293 -0.47 -0.19 -5.52
N ILE A 294 -0.07 1.02 -5.91
CA ILE A 294 0.41 1.35 -7.26
C ILE A 294 1.94 1.28 -7.21
N ASP A 295 2.55 0.35 -7.92
CA ASP A 295 4.00 0.21 -8.04
C ASP A 295 4.46 0.88 -9.35
N HIS A 296 4.95 2.12 -9.26
CA HIS A 296 5.43 2.90 -10.39
C HIS A 296 6.95 2.97 -10.39
N THR A 297 7.59 2.47 -11.43
CA THR A 297 9.04 2.32 -11.56
C THR A 297 9.73 3.49 -12.24
N ASN A 298 11.05 3.38 -12.41
CA ASN A 298 11.96 4.29 -13.13
C ASN A 298 12.41 5.54 -12.35
N TRP A 299 12.15 5.59 -11.04
CA TRP A 299 12.61 6.71 -10.20
C TRP A 299 14.09 6.60 -9.78
N ASP A 300 14.79 5.55 -10.22
CA ASP A 300 16.21 5.29 -9.91
C ASP A 300 17.15 6.12 -10.80
N THR A 301 17.19 7.42 -10.58
CA THR A 301 17.83 8.41 -11.44
C THR A 301 19.31 8.65 -11.13
N HIS A 302 20.14 7.60 -11.24
CA HIS A 302 21.60 7.70 -11.08
C HIS A 302 22.29 8.52 -12.17
N TYR A 303 21.62 8.75 -13.30
CA TYR A 303 22.12 9.45 -14.49
C TYR A 303 21.04 10.41 -14.99
N ASN A 304 21.44 11.60 -15.43
CA ASN A 304 20.55 12.58 -16.05
C ASN A 304 19.27 12.83 -15.23
N ASN A 305 19.40 12.90 -13.90
CA ASN A 305 18.26 13.01 -12.98
C ASN A 305 17.29 14.13 -13.38
N PHE A 306 17.81 15.30 -13.69
CA PHE A 306 17.00 16.47 -13.99
C PHE A 306 16.24 16.34 -15.32
N ASP A 307 16.89 15.82 -16.37
CA ASP A 307 16.25 15.60 -17.67
C ASP A 307 15.16 14.51 -17.57
N VAL A 308 15.43 13.40 -16.88
CA VAL A 308 14.48 12.31 -16.68
C VAL A 308 13.28 12.79 -15.85
N LEU A 309 13.53 13.49 -14.74
CA LEU A 309 12.46 14.03 -13.91
C LEU A 309 11.60 15.02 -14.70
N LYS A 310 12.22 16.01 -15.36
CA LYS A 310 11.54 17.09 -16.06
C LYS A 310 10.71 16.61 -17.26
N ASN A 311 11.25 15.69 -18.06
CA ASN A 311 10.66 15.37 -19.36
C ASN A 311 9.77 14.11 -19.33
N ASP A 312 9.86 13.27 -18.27
CA ASP A 312 9.13 12.00 -18.19
C ASP A 312 8.38 11.84 -16.87
N LEU A 313 9.06 11.81 -15.72
CA LEU A 313 8.47 11.37 -14.48
C LEU A 313 7.57 12.43 -13.82
N LEU A 314 8.03 13.69 -13.73
CA LEU A 314 7.26 14.74 -13.06
C LEU A 314 6.01 15.16 -13.84
N PRO A 315 5.98 15.25 -15.18
CA PRO A 315 4.74 15.49 -15.92
C PRO A 315 3.66 14.43 -15.64
N HIS A 316 4.06 13.16 -15.51
CA HIS A 316 3.13 12.08 -15.17
C HIS A 316 2.65 12.19 -13.72
N LEU A 317 3.54 12.54 -12.79
CA LEU A 317 3.17 12.71 -11.38
C LEU A 317 2.26 13.92 -11.19
N ASP A 318 2.59 15.06 -11.83
CA ASP A 318 1.84 16.33 -11.74
C ASP A 318 0.46 16.29 -12.41
N THR A 319 0.23 15.26 -13.24
CA THR A 319 -1.09 15.00 -13.82
C THR A 319 -1.87 14.00 -12.99
N GLY A 320 -1.28 12.83 -12.69
CA GLY A 320 -2.00 11.70 -12.09
C GLY A 320 -2.35 11.88 -10.62
N LEU A 321 -1.39 12.37 -9.80
CA LEU A 321 -1.60 12.54 -8.37
C LEU A 321 -2.59 13.67 -8.02
N PRO A 322 -2.48 14.89 -8.56
CA PRO A 322 -3.49 15.92 -8.33
C PRO A 322 -4.89 15.52 -8.80
N ALA A 323 -4.99 14.82 -9.94
CA ALA A 323 -6.27 14.30 -10.43
C ALA A 323 -6.88 13.30 -9.43
N LEU A 324 -6.07 12.38 -8.87
CA LEU A 324 -6.52 11.45 -7.84
C LEU A 324 -7.04 12.17 -6.60
N LEU A 325 -6.27 13.11 -6.06
CA LEU A 325 -6.63 13.83 -4.82
C LEU A 325 -7.90 14.66 -5.02
N THR A 326 -7.99 15.39 -6.13
CA THR A 326 -9.16 16.23 -6.42
C THR A 326 -10.40 15.40 -6.74
N ASP A 327 -10.30 14.30 -7.50
CA ASP A 327 -11.45 13.42 -7.80
C ASP A 327 -11.96 12.72 -6.54
N LEU A 328 -11.08 12.25 -5.66
CA LEU A 328 -11.46 11.70 -4.35
C LEU A 328 -12.17 12.75 -3.50
N ASN A 329 -11.66 13.99 -3.47
CA ASN A 329 -12.26 15.09 -2.72
C ASN A 329 -13.63 15.50 -3.28
N GLU A 330 -13.75 15.67 -4.60
CA GLU A 330 -15.00 16.02 -5.28
C GLU A 330 -16.10 14.98 -5.08
N ARG A 331 -15.73 13.71 -4.91
CA ARG A 331 -16.64 12.59 -4.62
C ARG A 331 -16.94 12.40 -3.13
N GLY A 332 -16.31 13.16 -2.24
CA GLY A 332 -16.41 12.95 -0.79
C GLY A 332 -15.77 11.64 -0.31
N LEU A 333 -14.85 11.09 -1.10
CA LEU A 333 -14.12 9.85 -0.76
C LEU A 333 -12.79 10.12 -0.05
N LEU A 334 -12.25 11.35 -0.12
CA LEU A 334 -10.95 11.68 0.46
C LEU A 334 -10.95 11.54 1.98
N ASP A 335 -12.05 11.88 2.65
CA ASP A 335 -12.16 11.77 4.11
C ASP A 335 -12.04 10.34 4.62
N THR A 336 -12.38 9.36 3.78
CA THR A 336 -12.33 7.93 4.11
C THR A 336 -11.25 7.17 3.34
N THR A 337 -10.52 7.84 2.47
CA THR A 337 -9.42 7.24 1.69
C THR A 337 -8.11 7.93 2.04
N LEU A 338 -7.22 7.20 2.72
CA LEU A 338 -5.86 7.63 2.97
C LEU A 338 -5.01 7.41 1.71
N VAL A 339 -4.32 8.45 1.25
CA VAL A 339 -3.36 8.38 0.14
C VAL A 339 -1.96 8.61 0.70
N CYS A 340 -1.06 7.65 0.48
CA CYS A 340 0.35 7.71 0.87
C CYS A 340 1.21 7.65 -0.39
N VAL A 341 2.01 8.68 -0.64
CA VAL A 341 3.00 8.72 -1.74
C VAL A 341 4.38 8.63 -1.14
N MET A 342 5.15 7.63 -1.53
CA MET A 342 6.48 7.36 -0.98
C MET A 342 7.36 6.63 -1.99
N GLY A 343 8.66 6.82 -1.91
CA GLY A 343 9.67 5.90 -2.45
C GLY A 343 10.36 5.16 -1.32
N GLU A 344 11.21 4.21 -1.64
CA GLU A 344 11.94 3.42 -0.64
C GLU A 344 12.98 4.26 0.14
N PHE A 345 13.57 5.28 -0.48
CA PHE A 345 14.50 6.23 0.12
C PHE A 345 14.50 7.54 -0.68
N GLY A 346 15.20 8.55 -0.20
CA GLY A 346 15.52 9.75 -0.95
C GLY A 346 16.78 9.58 -1.82
N ARG A 347 17.29 10.68 -2.36
CA ARG A 347 18.47 10.69 -3.20
C ARG A 347 19.60 11.51 -2.57
N THR A 348 20.86 11.17 -2.90
CA THR A 348 22.03 11.88 -2.33
C THR A 348 21.89 13.39 -2.48
N PRO A 349 22.17 14.15 -1.42
CA PRO A 349 22.13 15.61 -1.47
C PRO A 349 23.06 16.19 -2.53
N ARG A 350 24.22 15.59 -2.70
CA ARG A 350 25.18 16.01 -3.72
C ARG A 350 24.91 15.33 -5.07
N VAL A 351 24.81 16.13 -6.11
CA VAL A 351 24.72 15.67 -7.51
C VAL A 351 26.02 14.96 -7.89
N ASN A 352 25.91 13.78 -8.49
CA ASN A 352 27.05 12.99 -8.93
C ASN A 352 27.61 13.45 -10.29
N LYS A 353 28.72 12.86 -10.73
CA LYS A 353 29.41 13.24 -11.99
C LYS A 353 28.58 12.98 -13.26
N SER A 354 27.52 12.20 -13.17
CA SER A 354 26.63 11.84 -14.27
C SER A 354 25.34 12.68 -14.28
N ALA A 355 25.33 13.83 -13.59
CA ALA A 355 24.16 14.67 -13.38
C ALA A 355 22.98 13.88 -12.77
N GLY A 356 23.29 12.87 -11.96
CA GLY A 356 22.36 12.01 -11.24
C GLY A 356 22.49 12.16 -9.74
N ARG A 357 21.67 11.43 -9.02
CA ARG A 357 21.78 11.27 -7.56
C ARG A 357 21.73 9.81 -7.19
N ASP A 358 22.54 9.40 -6.23
CA ASP A 358 22.59 8.03 -5.74
C ASP A 358 21.58 7.81 -4.60
N HIS A 359 21.52 6.61 -4.04
CA HIS A 359 20.57 6.26 -2.97
C HIS A 359 20.92 6.94 -1.65
N TRP A 360 19.90 7.43 -0.93
CA TRP A 360 20.07 8.12 0.34
C TRP A 360 18.92 7.89 1.32
N GLY A 361 19.07 6.90 2.20
CA GLY A 361 18.10 6.61 3.26
C GLY A 361 18.02 7.67 4.37
N PRO A 362 19.13 8.38 4.74
CA PRO A 362 19.12 9.35 5.82
C PRO A 362 18.26 10.60 5.61
N ALA A 363 17.75 10.86 4.42
CA ALA A 363 16.79 11.95 4.17
C ALA A 363 15.83 11.58 3.05
N ASN A 364 14.53 11.65 3.34
CA ASN A 364 13.45 11.40 2.40
C ASN A 364 12.27 12.34 2.74
N CYS A 365 11.30 12.41 1.86
CA CYS A 365 10.03 13.10 2.11
C CYS A 365 8.89 12.22 1.62
N ILE A 366 7.84 12.10 2.43
CA ILE A 366 6.61 11.38 2.06
C ILE A 366 5.44 12.37 2.01
N LEU A 367 4.43 12.06 1.20
CA LEU A 367 3.20 12.83 1.10
C LEU A 367 2.03 11.97 1.62
N LEU A 368 1.21 12.57 2.48
CA LEU A 368 0.01 11.94 3.03
C LEU A 368 -1.22 12.84 2.80
N ALA A 369 -2.35 12.23 2.41
CA ALA A 369 -3.59 12.95 2.16
C ALA A 369 -4.82 12.14 2.56
N GLY A 370 -5.87 12.80 3.01
CA GLY A 370 -7.15 12.17 3.32
C GLY A 370 -7.13 11.18 4.49
N GLY A 371 -8.20 10.40 4.66
CA GLY A 371 -8.28 9.35 5.68
C GLY A 371 -8.20 9.85 7.14
N GLY A 372 -8.40 11.14 7.38
CA GLY A 372 -8.24 11.78 8.68
C GLY A 372 -6.89 12.49 8.88
N ILE A 373 -5.99 12.47 7.89
CA ILE A 373 -4.77 13.28 7.89
C ILE A 373 -5.14 14.77 7.77
N GLN A 374 -4.57 15.60 8.64
CA GLN A 374 -4.67 17.04 8.53
C GLN A 374 -3.90 17.50 7.29
N GLY A 375 -4.60 18.10 6.32
CA GLY A 375 -4.00 18.67 5.11
C GLY A 375 -3.25 19.98 5.37
N ALA A 376 -2.53 20.46 4.35
CA ALA A 376 -1.82 21.74 4.37
C ALA A 376 -0.69 21.85 5.43
N GLN A 377 -0.10 20.73 5.88
CA GLN A 377 0.99 20.74 6.86
C GLN A 377 2.33 20.39 6.21
N VAL A 378 3.40 20.93 6.76
CA VAL A 378 4.78 20.49 6.52
C VAL A 378 5.36 20.07 7.85
N ILE A 379 5.58 18.78 8.02
CA ILE A 379 6.13 18.21 9.24
C ILE A 379 7.63 18.07 9.11
N GLY A 380 8.36 18.66 10.05
CA GLY A 380 9.80 18.62 10.10
C GLY A 380 10.50 19.31 8.93
N ALA A 381 11.81 19.17 8.89
CA ALA A 381 12.68 19.69 7.83
C ALA A 381 13.95 18.85 7.75
N THR A 382 14.64 18.91 6.61
CA THR A 382 16.05 18.49 6.53
C THR A 382 16.97 19.70 6.69
N ASN A 383 18.23 19.43 7.01
CA ASN A 383 19.25 20.45 7.14
C ASN A 383 19.42 21.29 5.85
N PRO A 384 20.14 22.45 5.88
CA PRO A 384 20.25 23.34 4.72
C PRO A 384 20.82 22.72 3.42
N ARG A 385 21.40 21.50 3.52
CA ARG A 385 21.92 20.76 2.38
C ARG A 385 21.08 19.53 2.01
N GLY A 386 20.01 19.22 2.78
CA GLY A 386 19.18 18.04 2.55
C GLY A 386 19.87 16.71 2.92
N GLU A 387 20.87 16.74 3.82
CA GLU A 387 21.69 15.57 4.14
C GLU A 387 21.02 14.64 5.17
N HIS A 388 20.29 15.21 6.12
CA HIS A 388 19.62 14.51 7.22
C HIS A 388 18.51 15.38 7.81
N PRO A 389 17.56 14.82 8.58
CA PRO A 389 16.58 15.60 9.32
C PRO A 389 17.24 16.60 10.26
N ASP A 390 16.63 17.78 10.38
CA ASP A 390 17.03 18.87 11.29
C ASP A 390 16.28 18.79 12.64
N SER A 391 15.40 17.82 12.78
CA SER A 391 14.62 17.47 13.97
C SER A 391 14.61 15.96 14.15
N ASP A 392 13.92 15.46 15.18
CA ASP A 392 13.76 14.02 15.40
C ASP A 392 13.19 13.35 14.13
N PRO A 393 13.86 12.30 13.62
CA PRO A 393 13.45 11.66 12.39
C PRO A 393 12.16 10.85 12.56
N VAL A 394 11.31 10.88 11.55
CA VAL A 394 10.17 9.97 11.37
C VAL A 394 10.64 8.79 10.53
N GLY A 395 10.30 7.57 10.95
CA GLY A 395 10.70 6.34 10.25
C GLY A 395 9.55 5.51 9.70
N PRO A 396 9.86 4.40 9.00
CA PRO A 396 8.84 3.50 8.43
C PRO A 396 7.92 2.85 9.47
N ALA A 397 8.37 2.67 10.71
CA ALA A 397 7.53 2.17 11.81
C ALA A 397 6.49 3.22 12.23
N ASP A 398 6.87 4.50 12.30
CA ASP A 398 5.96 5.60 12.63
C ASP A 398 4.93 5.83 11.52
N LEU A 399 5.37 5.70 10.27
CA LEU A 399 4.46 5.69 9.13
C LEU A 399 3.44 4.56 9.27
N ALA A 400 3.86 3.34 9.57
CA ALA A 400 2.96 2.20 9.76
C ALA A 400 1.93 2.46 10.87
N ALA A 401 2.39 2.97 12.04
CA ALA A 401 1.51 3.31 13.16
C ALA A 401 0.47 4.36 12.76
N THR A 402 0.90 5.42 12.04
CA THR A 402 0.03 6.50 11.55
C THR A 402 -0.99 5.99 10.53
N LEU A 403 -0.56 5.18 9.54
CA LEU A 403 -1.46 4.57 8.56
C LEU A 403 -2.55 3.73 9.24
N TYR A 404 -2.18 2.87 10.19
CA TYR A 404 -3.14 2.01 10.90
C TYR A 404 -4.08 2.83 11.79
N HIS A 405 -3.58 3.84 12.49
CA HIS A 405 -4.41 4.74 13.28
C HIS A 405 -5.49 5.42 12.44
N CYS A 406 -5.14 5.99 11.28
CA CYS A 406 -6.08 6.61 10.34
C CYS A 406 -7.18 5.64 9.89
N LEU A 407 -6.83 4.37 9.71
CA LEU A 407 -7.77 3.30 9.35
C LEU A 407 -8.58 2.75 10.55
N GLY A 408 -8.38 3.28 11.75
CA GLY A 408 -9.02 2.78 12.97
C GLY A 408 -8.55 1.39 13.38
N VAL A 409 -7.33 1.02 13.00
CA VAL A 409 -6.68 -0.23 13.36
C VAL A 409 -5.72 0.01 14.52
N ASP A 410 -5.85 -0.80 15.58
CA ASP A 410 -4.96 -0.71 16.74
C ASP A 410 -3.54 -1.12 16.35
N ALA A 411 -2.60 -0.18 16.39
CA ALA A 411 -1.19 -0.38 16.05
C ALA A 411 -0.48 -1.39 16.98
N GLU A 412 -0.98 -1.57 18.21
CA GLU A 412 -0.48 -2.54 19.19
C GLU A 412 -0.98 -3.97 18.92
N HIS A 413 -1.83 -4.17 17.93
CA HIS A 413 -2.33 -5.49 17.58
C HIS A 413 -1.18 -6.42 17.18
N GLU A 414 -1.23 -7.66 17.65
CA GLU A 414 -0.22 -8.68 17.38
C GLU A 414 -0.78 -9.80 16.51
N PHE A 415 0.01 -10.23 15.53
CA PHE A 415 -0.17 -11.51 14.87
C PHE A 415 0.88 -12.51 15.31
N PHE A 416 0.56 -13.79 15.24
CA PHE A 416 1.50 -14.85 15.57
C PHE A 416 2.12 -15.42 14.29
N THR A 417 3.46 -15.57 14.29
CA THR A 417 4.15 -16.33 13.24
C THR A 417 3.79 -17.83 13.34
N PRO A 418 4.06 -18.64 12.30
CA PRO A 418 3.84 -20.09 12.35
C PRO A 418 4.56 -20.77 13.52
N GLU A 419 5.64 -20.19 14.00
CA GLU A 419 6.43 -20.68 15.16
C GLU A 419 5.83 -20.21 16.50
N GLY A 420 4.73 -19.46 16.48
CA GLY A 420 4.04 -18.98 17.69
C GLY A 420 4.65 -17.70 18.28
N ARG A 421 5.50 -16.98 17.56
CA ARG A 421 6.06 -15.71 18.03
C ARG A 421 5.06 -14.57 17.78
N PRO A 422 4.70 -13.76 18.80
CA PRO A 422 3.90 -12.56 18.59
C PRO A 422 4.72 -11.48 17.87
N VAL A 423 4.06 -10.77 16.94
CA VAL A 423 4.63 -9.67 16.17
C VAL A 423 3.59 -8.56 16.08
N LYS A 424 3.92 -7.37 16.60
CA LYS A 424 3.07 -6.18 16.47
C LYS A 424 2.94 -5.76 15.01
N ILE A 425 1.85 -5.14 14.62
CA ILE A 425 1.66 -4.71 13.22
C ILE A 425 2.43 -3.44 12.88
N ALA A 426 2.71 -2.57 13.85
CA ALA A 426 3.36 -1.28 13.64
C ALA A 426 4.79 -1.18 14.23
N ASN A 427 5.42 -2.30 14.63
CA ASN A 427 6.84 -2.33 15.05
C ASN A 427 7.22 -1.25 16.09
N ASP A 428 6.36 -1.03 17.09
CA ASP A 428 6.54 0.01 18.13
C ASP A 428 6.63 1.46 17.61
N GLY A 429 6.21 1.72 16.36
CA GLY A 429 6.17 3.06 15.78
C GLY A 429 5.20 3.99 16.52
N GLN A 430 5.50 5.27 16.48
CA GLN A 430 4.69 6.33 17.09
C GLN A 430 3.88 7.07 16.03
N LEU A 431 2.79 7.73 16.44
CA LEU A 431 2.05 8.59 15.52
C LEU A 431 2.93 9.79 15.11
N ILE A 432 2.81 10.20 13.86
CA ILE A 432 3.49 11.40 13.36
C ILE A 432 2.75 12.62 13.88
N ASP A 433 3.37 13.33 14.81
CA ASP A 433 2.79 14.50 15.44
C ASP A 433 2.40 15.58 14.41
N GLY A 434 1.24 16.20 14.62
CA GLY A 434 0.71 17.26 13.75
C GLY A 434 0.03 16.78 12.46
N LEU A 435 -0.08 15.47 12.24
CA LEU A 435 -0.82 14.91 11.09
C LEU A 435 -2.19 14.35 11.46
N VAL A 436 -2.38 13.87 12.70
CA VAL A 436 -3.60 13.21 13.18
C VAL A 436 -4.08 13.81 14.49
#